data_1d7c4bbd2eafde4ad2a183ae304a0d5a
#
_entry.id   1d7c4bbd2eafde4ad2a183ae304a0d5a
#
_cell.length_a   1.000
_cell.length_b   1.000
_cell.length_c   1.000
_cell.angle_alpha   90.00
_cell.angle_beta   90.00
_cell.angle_gamma   90.00
#
_symmetry.space_group_name_H-M   'P 1'
#
loop_
_entity.id
_entity.type
_entity.pdbx_description
1 polymer ?
#
loop_
_entity_poly.entity_id
_entity_poly.type
_entity_poly.pdbx_seq_one_letter_code
_entity_poly.pdbx_strand_id
1 'polypeptide(L)'
;AGYEIDVCPLTADGKIDLDAAEAMLTEEHVLVAFAHVSNVLGSVLDAKRAAALVHKVGAKLLLDGCQAVPRLPVDVADLDCDFYVFSGHKLYGPTGIGALWGRKELLEAMPPYQGGGSMIDRVSFAKTTYAPAPTRFEAGTPAIVEVMGLRAAIDYVDAIGLEAIHAHETELVRQTRAALRSINSITLHGP
;
A
#
# COMPACT_ATOMS: atom_id res chain seq x y z
N ALA A 1 13.48 -6.31 -16.73
CA ALA A 1 12.14 -6.34 -17.30
C ALA A 1 11.95 -5.34 -18.46
N GLY A 2 12.92 -4.45 -18.76
CA GLY A 2 12.84 -3.49 -19.87
C GLY A 2 12.06 -2.20 -19.56
N TYR A 3 11.70 -1.97 -18.30
CA TYR A 3 11.11 -0.70 -17.85
C TYR A 3 12.18 0.22 -17.27
N GLU A 4 12.05 1.50 -17.52
CA GLU A 4 12.80 2.56 -16.84
C GLU A 4 12.05 2.99 -15.58
N ILE A 5 12.78 3.52 -14.60
CA ILE A 5 12.21 3.98 -13.32
C ILE A 5 12.52 5.44 -13.15
N ASP A 6 11.49 6.24 -13.10
CA ASP A 6 11.57 7.65 -12.73
C ASP A 6 11.30 7.81 -11.23
N VAL A 7 12.05 8.68 -10.58
CA VAL A 7 11.94 8.92 -9.14
C VAL A 7 11.29 10.27 -8.90
N CYS A 8 10.09 10.23 -8.30
CA CYS A 8 9.40 11.45 -7.87
C CYS A 8 10.14 12.07 -6.68
N PRO A 9 10.47 13.36 -6.71
CA PRO A 9 11.15 14.05 -5.62
C PRO A 9 10.24 14.24 -4.40
N LEU A 10 10.86 14.62 -3.29
CA LEU A 10 10.15 15.07 -2.10
C LEU A 10 10.19 16.60 -2.01
N THR A 11 9.17 17.16 -1.40
CA THR A 11 9.15 18.57 -0.99
C THR A 11 10.15 18.81 0.16
N ALA A 12 10.47 20.07 0.45
CA ALA A 12 11.39 20.43 1.53
C ALA A 12 10.93 19.95 2.92
N ASP A 13 9.62 19.76 3.13
CA ASP A 13 9.03 19.22 4.35
C ASP A 13 8.86 17.69 4.32
N GLY A 14 9.37 17.02 3.28
CA GLY A 14 9.45 15.56 3.22
C GLY A 14 8.17 14.85 2.79
N LYS A 15 7.29 15.53 2.05
CA LYS A 15 6.13 14.93 1.37
C LYS A 15 6.50 14.53 -0.05
N ILE A 16 5.79 13.57 -0.63
CA ILE A 16 5.87 13.32 -2.07
C ILE A 16 5.41 14.58 -2.81
N ASP A 17 6.25 15.10 -3.70
CA ASP A 17 5.97 16.33 -4.45
C ASP A 17 5.03 16.03 -5.63
N LEU A 18 3.73 16.18 -5.39
CA LEU A 18 2.72 15.91 -6.42
C LEU A 18 2.71 16.96 -7.54
N ASP A 19 3.27 18.15 -7.35
CA ASP A 19 3.41 19.15 -8.41
C ASP A 19 4.55 18.71 -9.36
N ALA A 20 5.65 18.24 -8.80
CA ALA A 20 6.71 17.63 -9.58
C ALA A 20 6.24 16.34 -10.28
N ALA A 21 5.48 15.49 -9.60
CA ALA A 21 4.88 14.31 -10.20
C ALA A 21 4.00 14.65 -11.40
N GLU A 22 3.15 15.68 -11.30
CA GLU A 22 2.31 16.14 -12.41
C GLU A 22 3.14 16.59 -13.63
N ALA A 23 4.26 17.26 -13.38
CA ALA A 23 5.16 17.71 -14.44
C ALA A 23 5.97 16.57 -15.09
N MET A 24 6.22 15.47 -14.35
CA MET A 24 6.97 14.31 -14.82
C MET A 24 6.10 13.30 -15.57
N LEU A 25 4.85 13.16 -15.18
CA LEU A 25 3.95 12.12 -15.70
C LEU A 25 3.61 12.35 -17.18
N THR A 26 3.75 11.29 -17.97
CA THR A 26 3.40 11.23 -19.40
C THR A 26 2.63 9.94 -19.70
N GLU A 27 2.10 9.81 -20.90
CA GLU A 27 1.41 8.60 -21.37
C GLU A 27 2.33 7.37 -21.48
N GLU A 28 3.64 7.52 -21.37
CA GLU A 28 4.61 6.42 -21.34
C GLU A 28 4.66 5.72 -19.97
N HIS A 29 4.21 6.38 -18.90
CA HIS A 29 4.13 5.79 -17.58
C HIS A 29 2.98 4.78 -17.52
N VAL A 30 3.29 3.56 -17.11
CA VAL A 30 2.29 2.48 -17.00
C VAL A 30 1.86 2.22 -15.57
N LEU A 31 2.75 2.49 -14.61
CA LEU A 31 2.52 2.26 -13.18
C LEU A 31 3.21 3.34 -12.36
N VAL A 32 2.50 3.89 -11.41
CA VAL A 32 3.06 4.76 -10.35
C VAL A 32 2.88 4.06 -9.01
N ALA A 33 3.94 3.99 -8.23
CA ALA A 33 3.91 3.37 -6.90
C ALA A 33 4.34 4.40 -5.84
N PHE A 34 3.45 4.69 -4.91
CA PHE A 34 3.70 5.64 -3.82
C PHE A 34 3.40 5.01 -2.46
N ALA A 35 4.15 5.41 -1.42
CA ALA A 35 3.77 5.13 -0.05
C ALA A 35 2.59 6.02 0.36
N HIS A 36 1.51 5.42 0.89
CA HIS A 36 0.37 6.19 1.42
C HIS A 36 0.78 6.96 2.68
N VAL A 37 1.59 6.33 3.55
CA VAL A 37 2.23 6.97 4.69
C VAL A 37 3.71 6.59 4.71
N SER A 38 4.59 7.57 4.83
CA SER A 38 6.03 7.34 4.90
C SER A 38 6.42 6.67 6.21
N ASN A 39 7.22 5.60 6.13
CA ASN A 39 7.80 4.93 7.29
C ASN A 39 8.98 5.68 7.91
N VAL A 40 9.53 6.68 7.23
CA VAL A 40 10.72 7.45 7.67
C VAL A 40 10.28 8.82 8.20
N LEU A 41 9.49 9.55 7.43
CA LEU A 41 9.14 10.94 7.71
C LEU A 41 7.73 11.12 8.31
N GLY A 42 6.90 10.06 8.25
CA GLY A 42 5.51 10.13 8.73
C GLY A 42 4.59 10.99 7.87
N SER A 43 5.05 11.45 6.71
CA SER A 43 4.21 12.21 5.79
C SER A 43 3.10 11.34 5.21
N VAL A 44 1.90 11.92 5.09
CA VAL A 44 0.72 11.28 4.50
C VAL A 44 0.54 11.83 3.09
N LEU A 45 0.36 10.94 2.12
CA LEU A 45 0.10 11.28 0.73
C LEU A 45 -1.35 11.76 0.56
N ASP A 46 -1.57 12.81 -0.22
CA ASP A 46 -2.88 13.08 -0.82
C ASP A 46 -3.15 12.06 -1.93
N ALA A 47 -3.68 10.91 -1.51
CA ALA A 47 -3.86 9.75 -2.39
C ALA A 47 -4.90 10.02 -3.49
N LYS A 48 -5.94 10.81 -3.20
CA LYS A 48 -6.97 11.18 -4.20
C LYS A 48 -6.38 12.07 -5.31
N ARG A 49 -5.58 13.05 -4.92
CA ARG A 49 -4.85 13.87 -5.89
C ARG A 49 -3.88 13.03 -6.70
N ALA A 50 -3.13 12.13 -6.06
CA ALA A 50 -2.23 11.22 -6.75
C ALA A 50 -2.98 10.34 -7.77
N ALA A 51 -4.12 9.78 -7.40
CA ALA A 51 -4.95 8.98 -8.31
C ALA A 51 -5.42 9.79 -9.53
N ALA A 52 -5.91 11.01 -9.30
CA ALA A 52 -6.34 11.88 -10.40
C ALA A 52 -5.21 12.22 -11.37
N LEU A 53 -4.00 12.51 -10.87
CA LEU A 53 -2.83 12.80 -11.72
C LEU A 53 -2.39 11.58 -12.53
N VAL A 54 -2.33 10.42 -11.89
CA VAL A 54 -1.90 9.16 -12.50
C VAL A 54 -2.90 8.71 -13.59
N HIS A 55 -4.19 8.78 -13.28
CA HIS A 55 -5.23 8.39 -14.24
C HIS A 55 -5.34 9.35 -15.43
N LYS A 56 -5.00 10.63 -15.25
CA LYS A 56 -4.99 11.63 -16.33
C LYS A 56 -4.09 11.23 -17.51
N VAL A 57 -3.01 10.50 -17.25
CA VAL A 57 -2.08 9.97 -18.27
C VAL A 57 -2.33 8.50 -18.61
N GLY A 58 -3.38 7.87 -18.08
CA GLY A 58 -3.73 6.47 -18.34
C GLY A 58 -2.93 5.44 -17.55
N ALA A 59 -2.01 5.87 -16.67
CA ALA A 59 -1.22 5.00 -15.79
C ALA A 59 -2.08 4.39 -14.67
N LYS A 60 -1.53 3.39 -13.96
CA LYS A 60 -2.14 2.75 -12.78
C LYS A 60 -1.45 3.19 -11.50
N LEU A 61 -2.23 3.39 -10.43
CA LEU A 61 -1.72 3.77 -9.12
C LEU A 61 -1.68 2.58 -8.18
N LEU A 62 -0.49 2.25 -7.66
CA LEU A 62 -0.29 1.35 -6.53
C LEU A 62 0.06 2.16 -5.28
N LEU A 63 -0.67 1.94 -4.20
CA LEU A 63 -0.37 2.52 -2.89
C LEU A 63 0.18 1.47 -1.93
N ASP A 64 1.36 1.74 -1.37
CA ASP A 64 1.88 1.00 -0.21
C ASP A 64 1.22 1.55 1.06
N GLY A 65 0.27 0.80 1.58
CA GLY A 65 -0.48 1.11 2.78
C GLY A 65 0.10 0.56 4.08
N CYS A 66 1.31 -0.02 4.06
CA CYS A 66 1.89 -0.68 5.23
C CYS A 66 1.91 0.19 6.50
N GLN A 67 2.10 1.49 6.36
CA GLN A 67 2.06 2.41 7.49
C GLN A 67 0.68 3.07 7.68
N ALA A 68 -0.19 3.02 6.67
CA ALA A 68 -1.51 3.64 6.75
C ALA A 68 -2.53 2.75 7.46
N VAL A 69 -2.66 1.47 7.06
CA VAL A 69 -3.72 0.57 7.56
C VAL A 69 -3.79 0.41 9.08
N PRO A 70 -2.69 0.46 9.86
CA PRO A 70 -2.80 0.38 11.31
C PRO A 70 -3.23 1.69 12.00
N ARG A 71 -3.35 2.80 11.26
CA ARG A 71 -3.51 4.16 11.82
C ARG A 71 -4.62 5.00 11.21
N LEU A 72 -4.95 4.73 9.96
CA LEU A 72 -5.91 5.53 9.21
C LEU A 72 -7.05 4.65 8.71
N PRO A 73 -8.28 5.12 8.70
CA PRO A 73 -9.33 4.46 7.95
C PRO A 73 -9.01 4.50 6.46
N VAL A 74 -8.97 3.33 5.83
CA VAL A 74 -8.65 3.18 4.41
C VAL A 74 -9.86 2.62 3.68
N ASP A 75 -10.37 3.39 2.74
CA ASP A 75 -11.36 2.94 1.76
C ASP A 75 -10.74 3.02 0.36
N VAL A 76 -10.41 1.87 -0.20
CA VAL A 76 -9.73 1.78 -1.50
C VAL A 76 -10.59 2.29 -2.67
N ALA A 77 -11.92 2.25 -2.52
CA ALA A 77 -12.83 2.80 -3.52
C ALA A 77 -12.83 4.34 -3.47
N ASP A 78 -12.83 4.92 -2.26
CA ASP A 78 -12.78 6.36 -2.04
C ASP A 78 -11.41 6.96 -2.42
N LEU A 79 -10.31 6.20 -2.23
CA LEU A 79 -8.96 6.59 -2.66
C LEU A 79 -8.77 6.52 -4.18
N ASP A 80 -9.63 5.80 -4.87
CA ASP A 80 -9.58 5.59 -6.33
C ASP A 80 -8.24 5.01 -6.84
N CYS A 81 -7.53 4.23 -6.01
CA CYS A 81 -6.32 3.54 -6.43
C CYS A 81 -6.64 2.27 -7.24
N ASP A 82 -5.66 1.79 -8.01
CA ASP A 82 -5.78 0.56 -8.80
C ASP A 82 -5.30 -0.67 -8.02
N PHE A 83 -4.28 -0.47 -7.18
CA PHE A 83 -3.73 -1.49 -6.28
C PHE A 83 -3.43 -0.89 -4.91
N TYR A 84 -3.63 -1.70 -3.87
CA TYR A 84 -3.29 -1.33 -2.51
C TYR A 84 -2.64 -2.52 -1.81
N VAL A 85 -1.48 -2.31 -1.16
CA VAL A 85 -0.73 -3.41 -0.55
C VAL A 85 -0.37 -3.10 0.90
N PHE A 86 -0.41 -4.12 1.75
CA PHE A 86 0.09 -4.00 3.12
C PHE A 86 0.62 -5.32 3.68
N SER A 87 1.45 -5.23 4.73
CA SER A 87 2.02 -6.36 5.44
C SER A 87 1.33 -6.56 6.79
N GLY A 88 0.96 -7.80 7.11
CA GLY A 88 0.22 -8.15 8.34
C GLY A 88 0.96 -7.79 9.62
N HIS A 89 2.29 -7.97 9.67
CA HIS A 89 3.08 -7.67 10.87
C HIS A 89 3.11 -6.17 11.26
N LYS A 90 2.75 -5.27 10.35
CA LYS A 90 2.61 -3.84 10.64
C LYS A 90 1.21 -3.48 11.15
N LEU A 91 0.24 -4.41 10.98
CA LEU A 91 -1.11 -4.31 11.52
C LEU A 91 -1.27 -5.22 12.76
N TYR A 92 -0.25 -5.27 13.62
CA TYR A 92 -0.20 -6.07 14.85
C TYR A 92 -0.37 -7.59 14.63
N GLY A 93 -0.38 -8.04 13.38
CA GLY A 93 -0.50 -9.44 12.97
C GLY A 93 0.86 -10.16 12.92
N PRO A 94 0.86 -11.44 12.53
CA PRO A 94 2.08 -12.23 12.37
C PRO A 94 2.90 -11.76 11.15
N THR A 95 4.17 -12.16 11.14
CA THR A 95 5.00 -12.14 9.93
C THR A 95 4.52 -13.21 8.94
N GLY A 96 5.00 -13.14 7.68
CA GLY A 96 4.69 -14.17 6.68
C GLY A 96 3.34 -14.01 5.97
N ILE A 97 2.58 -12.97 6.31
CA ILE A 97 1.31 -12.64 5.63
C ILE A 97 1.21 -11.16 5.29
N GLY A 98 0.55 -10.89 4.19
CA GLY A 98 0.14 -9.57 3.74
C GLY A 98 -1.01 -9.70 2.75
N ALA A 99 -1.54 -8.58 2.31
CA ALA A 99 -2.59 -8.57 1.30
C ALA A 99 -2.27 -7.54 0.21
N LEU A 100 -2.62 -7.90 -1.03
CA LEU A 100 -2.71 -6.98 -2.14
C LEU A 100 -4.16 -6.95 -2.61
N TRP A 101 -4.77 -5.80 -2.53
CA TRP A 101 -6.03 -5.51 -3.19
C TRP A 101 -5.75 -4.93 -4.57
N GLY A 102 -6.56 -5.30 -5.55
CA GLY A 102 -6.50 -4.74 -6.90
C GLY A 102 -7.88 -4.70 -7.53
N ARG A 103 -8.10 -3.76 -8.45
CA ARG A 103 -9.34 -3.71 -9.24
C ARG A 103 -9.51 -5.04 -9.97
N LYS A 104 -10.70 -5.60 -9.88
CA LYS A 104 -11.00 -6.95 -10.40
C LYS A 104 -10.63 -7.10 -11.87
N GLU A 105 -11.00 -6.12 -12.71
CA GLU A 105 -10.72 -6.11 -14.13
C GLU A 105 -9.20 -6.10 -14.44
N LEU A 106 -8.40 -5.44 -13.63
CA LEU A 106 -6.94 -5.45 -13.77
C LEU A 106 -6.36 -6.80 -13.38
N LEU A 107 -6.81 -7.36 -12.24
CA LEU A 107 -6.36 -8.69 -11.80
C LEU A 107 -6.75 -9.78 -12.78
N GLU A 108 -7.93 -9.69 -13.40
CA GLU A 108 -8.37 -10.67 -14.40
C GLU A 108 -7.58 -10.58 -15.73
N ALA A 109 -7.09 -9.40 -16.07
CA ALA A 109 -6.24 -9.19 -17.25
C ALA A 109 -4.77 -9.65 -17.04
N MET A 110 -4.32 -9.78 -15.79
CA MET A 110 -2.94 -10.15 -15.47
C MET A 110 -2.72 -11.66 -15.55
N PRO A 111 -1.54 -12.11 -16.02
CA PRO A 111 -1.14 -13.50 -15.88
C PRO A 111 -0.84 -13.83 -14.41
N PRO A 112 -0.84 -15.14 -14.03
CA PRO A 112 -0.43 -15.53 -12.70
C PRO A 112 1.03 -15.12 -12.44
N TYR A 113 1.33 -14.70 -11.20
CA TYR A 113 2.69 -14.36 -10.79
C TYR A 113 3.55 -15.60 -10.54
N GLN A 114 2.96 -16.62 -9.90
CA GLN A 114 3.59 -17.91 -9.61
C GLN A 114 2.67 -19.05 -10.02
N GLY A 115 3.24 -20.20 -10.34
CA GLY A 115 2.49 -21.44 -10.57
C GLY A 115 2.54 -22.36 -9.36
N GLY A 116 1.45 -23.09 -9.10
CA GLY A 116 1.38 -24.04 -8.00
C GLY A 116 0.02 -24.73 -7.89
N GLY A 117 -0.20 -25.43 -6.80
CA GLY A 117 -1.51 -26.03 -6.50
C GLY A 117 -2.60 -24.98 -6.30
N SER A 118 -3.85 -25.40 -6.40
CA SER A 118 -5.07 -24.64 -6.14
C SER A 118 -5.40 -23.50 -7.11
N MET A 119 -4.41 -22.95 -7.86
CA MET A 119 -4.59 -21.80 -8.75
C MET A 119 -4.79 -22.19 -10.23
N ILE A 120 -4.70 -23.47 -10.55
CA ILE A 120 -4.85 -24.03 -11.90
C ILE A 120 -6.30 -24.46 -12.10
N ASP A 121 -6.89 -24.14 -13.27
CA ASP A 121 -8.19 -24.65 -13.69
C ASP A 121 -8.02 -25.94 -14.48
N ARG A 122 -7.21 -25.94 -15.56
CA ARG A 122 -6.93 -27.11 -16.39
C ARG A 122 -5.46 -27.16 -16.81
N VAL A 123 -4.90 -28.37 -16.79
CA VAL A 123 -3.55 -28.66 -17.32
C VAL A 123 -3.63 -29.64 -18.49
N SER A 124 -2.91 -29.34 -19.55
CA SER A 124 -2.65 -30.25 -20.65
C SER A 124 -1.27 -29.98 -21.25
N PHE A 125 -0.75 -30.90 -22.06
CA PHE A 125 0.52 -30.69 -22.78
C PHE A 125 0.47 -29.48 -23.72
N ALA A 126 -0.71 -29.12 -24.25
CA ALA A 126 -0.87 -28.03 -25.19
C ALA A 126 -1.11 -26.68 -24.50
N LYS A 127 -1.78 -26.67 -23.35
CA LYS A 127 -2.19 -25.41 -22.67
C LYS A 127 -2.53 -25.63 -21.22
N THR A 128 -2.14 -24.69 -20.38
CA THR A 128 -2.61 -24.55 -19.01
C THR A 128 -3.56 -23.35 -18.92
N THR A 129 -4.68 -23.51 -18.20
CA THR A 129 -5.58 -22.44 -17.83
C THR A 129 -5.61 -22.27 -16.32
N TYR A 130 -5.92 -21.08 -15.87
CA TYR A 130 -5.81 -20.69 -14.46
C TYR A 130 -7.18 -20.28 -13.92
N ALA A 131 -7.34 -20.45 -12.63
CA ALA A 131 -8.52 -19.99 -11.92
C ALA A 131 -8.69 -18.45 -12.08
N PRO A 132 -9.89 -17.90 -11.89
CA PRO A 132 -10.10 -16.46 -11.84
C PRO A 132 -9.39 -15.84 -10.64
N ALA A 133 -9.22 -14.51 -10.66
CA ALA A 133 -8.75 -13.77 -9.49
C ALA A 133 -9.80 -13.90 -8.34
N PRO A 134 -9.38 -13.94 -7.05
CA PRO A 134 -8.01 -13.82 -6.56
C PRO A 134 -7.19 -15.12 -6.60
N THR A 135 -7.83 -16.28 -6.74
CA THR A 135 -7.22 -17.62 -6.62
C THR A 135 -6.02 -17.82 -7.57
N ARG A 136 -6.05 -17.19 -8.75
CA ARG A 136 -4.95 -17.18 -9.72
C ARG A 136 -3.61 -16.71 -9.15
N PHE A 137 -3.63 -15.86 -8.12
CA PHE A 137 -2.45 -15.27 -7.51
C PHE A 137 -2.06 -15.93 -6.18
N GLU A 138 -2.81 -16.95 -5.74
CA GLU A 138 -2.64 -17.64 -4.48
C GLU A 138 -2.17 -19.08 -4.72
N ALA A 139 -0.91 -19.22 -5.18
CA ALA A 139 -0.35 -20.51 -5.54
C ALA A 139 0.06 -21.33 -4.30
N GLY A 140 -0.43 -22.57 -4.23
CA GLY A 140 -0.08 -23.54 -3.17
C GLY A 140 -0.98 -23.45 -1.94
N THR A 141 -0.57 -24.12 -0.87
CA THR A 141 -1.28 -24.08 0.41
C THR A 141 -1.17 -22.67 1.02
N PRO A 142 -2.30 -22.02 1.35
CA PRO A 142 -2.25 -20.69 1.94
C PRO A 142 -1.60 -20.70 3.33
N ALA A 143 -1.15 -19.54 3.79
CA ALA A 143 -0.59 -19.30 5.12
C ALA A 143 -1.69 -19.36 6.20
N ILE A 144 -2.23 -20.56 6.49
CA ILE A 144 -3.44 -20.77 7.28
C ILE A 144 -3.31 -20.20 8.70
N VAL A 145 -2.17 -20.45 9.36
CA VAL A 145 -1.93 -19.99 10.74
C VAL A 145 -1.80 -18.47 10.78
N GLU A 146 -1.11 -17.91 9.81
CA GLU A 146 -0.89 -16.47 9.70
C GLU A 146 -2.18 -15.73 9.35
N VAL A 147 -3.07 -16.31 8.54
CA VAL A 147 -4.41 -15.76 8.26
C VAL A 147 -5.22 -15.69 9.53
N MET A 148 -5.23 -16.73 10.36
CA MET A 148 -5.95 -16.73 11.65
C MET A 148 -5.37 -15.70 12.62
N GLY A 149 -4.04 -15.57 12.64
CA GLY A 149 -3.36 -14.54 13.44
C GLY A 149 -3.67 -13.12 12.96
N LEU A 150 -3.69 -12.89 11.65
CA LEU A 150 -4.07 -11.59 11.07
C LEU A 150 -5.54 -11.25 11.38
N ARG A 151 -6.44 -12.24 11.33
CA ARG A 151 -7.84 -12.06 11.73
C ARG A 151 -7.94 -11.56 13.17
N ALA A 152 -7.24 -12.22 14.11
CA ALA A 152 -7.24 -11.82 15.51
C ALA A 152 -6.68 -10.40 15.71
N ALA A 153 -5.67 -10.01 14.93
CA ALA A 153 -5.11 -8.66 14.96
C ALA A 153 -6.11 -7.61 14.45
N ILE A 154 -6.85 -7.90 13.39
CA ILE A 154 -7.90 -7.01 12.88
C ILE A 154 -9.01 -6.86 13.94
N ASP A 155 -9.51 -7.96 14.49
CA ASP A 155 -10.54 -7.94 15.54
C ASP A 155 -10.08 -7.10 16.76
N TYR A 156 -8.78 -7.15 17.12
CA TYR A 156 -8.18 -6.35 18.18
C TYR A 156 -8.16 -4.85 17.85
N VAL A 157 -7.73 -4.50 16.64
CA VAL A 157 -7.71 -3.09 16.19
C VAL A 157 -9.12 -2.53 16.10
N ASP A 158 -10.07 -3.30 15.58
CA ASP A 158 -11.48 -2.89 15.47
C ASP A 158 -12.11 -2.67 16.85
N ALA A 159 -11.74 -3.49 17.85
CA ALA A 159 -12.22 -3.31 19.22
C ALA A 159 -11.72 -2.02 19.88
N ILE A 160 -10.54 -1.51 19.50
CA ILE A 160 -10.01 -0.22 19.97
C ILE A 160 -10.60 0.93 19.15
N GLY A 161 -10.69 0.73 17.84
CA GLY A 161 -11.09 1.72 16.85
C GLY A 161 -9.92 2.56 16.33
N LEU A 162 -9.81 2.66 15.00
CA LEU A 162 -8.72 3.40 14.34
C LEU A 162 -8.70 4.88 14.71
N GLU A 163 -9.85 5.49 14.95
CA GLU A 163 -9.93 6.90 15.37
C GLU A 163 -9.27 7.12 16.74
N ALA A 164 -9.50 6.20 17.70
CA ALA A 164 -8.88 6.27 19.02
C ALA A 164 -7.37 6.04 18.94
N ILE A 165 -6.92 5.10 18.12
CA ILE A 165 -5.50 4.85 17.86
C ILE A 165 -4.86 6.10 17.26
N HIS A 166 -5.45 6.68 16.23
CA HIS A 166 -4.92 7.86 15.56
C HIS A 166 -4.83 9.07 16.50
N ALA A 167 -5.86 9.30 17.31
CA ALA A 167 -5.85 10.39 18.30
C ALA A 167 -4.75 10.22 19.33
N HIS A 168 -4.57 9.00 19.83
CA HIS A 168 -3.52 8.69 20.82
C HIS A 168 -2.12 8.88 20.22
N GLU A 169 -1.84 8.33 19.04
CA GLU A 169 -0.55 8.48 18.37
C GLU A 169 -0.24 9.95 18.04
N THR A 170 -1.23 10.72 17.60
CA THR A 170 -1.09 12.15 17.31
C THR A 170 -0.66 12.94 18.56
N GLU A 171 -1.27 12.63 19.70
CA GLU A 171 -0.90 13.28 20.96
C GLU A 171 0.54 12.91 21.41
N LEU A 172 0.93 11.64 21.27
CA LEU A 172 2.30 11.19 21.56
C LEU A 172 3.33 11.88 20.64
N VAL A 173 3.04 12.00 19.36
CA VAL A 173 3.89 12.70 18.40
C VAL A 173 4.01 14.18 18.79
N ARG A 174 2.90 14.84 19.12
CA ARG A 174 2.91 16.25 19.56
C ARG A 174 3.81 16.46 20.79
N GLN A 175 3.67 15.61 21.81
CA GLN A 175 4.50 15.68 23.04
C GLN A 175 5.97 15.43 22.73
N THR A 176 6.27 14.38 21.96
CA THR A 176 7.64 14.03 21.58
C THR A 176 8.32 15.14 20.80
N ARG A 177 7.64 15.70 19.79
CA ARG A 177 8.17 16.82 18.99
C ARG A 177 8.41 18.07 19.85
N ALA A 178 7.51 18.37 20.79
CA ALA A 178 7.70 19.49 21.71
C ALA A 178 8.94 19.31 22.59
N ALA A 179 9.13 18.11 23.15
CA ALA A 179 10.31 17.79 23.95
C ALA A 179 11.62 17.84 23.14
N LEU A 180 11.63 17.28 21.93
CA LEU A 180 12.81 17.28 21.06
C LEU A 180 13.19 18.69 20.58
N ARG A 181 12.22 19.56 20.30
CA ARG A 181 12.46 20.96 19.93
C ARG A 181 13.14 21.78 21.01
N SER A 182 13.07 21.39 22.28
CA SER A 182 13.79 22.04 23.36
C SER A 182 15.28 21.74 23.39
N ILE A 183 15.76 20.82 22.57
CA ILE A 183 17.17 20.40 22.51
C ILE A 183 17.83 21.08 21.31
N ASN A 184 18.68 22.06 21.55
CA ASN A 184 19.28 22.90 20.50
C ASN A 184 20.16 22.15 19.46
N SER A 185 20.65 20.95 19.81
CA SER A 185 21.51 20.15 18.93
C SER A 185 20.76 19.19 18.00
N ILE A 186 19.41 19.19 18.03
CA ILE A 186 18.58 18.28 17.25
C ILE A 186 17.87 19.04 16.14
N THR A 187 17.94 18.50 14.93
CA THR A 187 17.11 18.93 13.80
C THR A 187 16.02 17.90 13.56
N LEU A 188 14.75 18.33 13.57
CA LEU A 188 13.62 17.46 13.26
C LEU A 188 13.33 17.51 11.76
N HIS A 189 13.20 16.35 11.15
CA HIS A 189 12.78 16.18 9.76
C HIS A 189 11.36 15.63 9.70
N GLY A 190 10.65 15.94 8.61
CA GLY A 190 9.27 15.54 8.38
C GLY A 190 8.25 16.62 8.77
N PRO A 191 7.00 16.47 8.29
CA PRO A 191 5.91 17.44 8.47
C PRO A 191 5.42 17.56 9.91
#